data_5b0b9ef602d4ca3606ef1f4abf5058b4
#
_entry.id   5b0b9ef602d4ca3606ef1f4abf5058b4
#
_cell.length_a   1.000
_cell.length_b   1.000
_cell.length_c   1.000
_cell.angle_alpha   90.00
_cell.angle_beta   90.00
_cell.angle_gamma   90.00
#
_symmetry.space_group_name_H-M   'P 1'
#
loop_
_entity.id
_entity.type
_entity.pdbx_description
1 polymer ?
#
loop_
_entity_poly.entity_id
_entity_poly.type
_entity_poly.pdbx_seq_one_letter_code
_entity_poly.pdbx_strand_id
1 'polypeptide(L)'
;MTGSWRSVWPKGFGAGLMAIYRRELVQDARGLLAYLFAASFVAVSVLLAFQVGGLFEAGRADLAAFFQFHPWLFVVLMPALSMRAWSEESRTGTIETLLSLPVSVPALVLGKFLAAWTLVALMLILTTPLWIGVSLLGPVDHQATLTAYLGSFLLAGAGLAIGMAASAACRSQVMSFITALGVTFLMTAAGLPLIASTLMPILGTSATAAITSISLLDAYAGFERGVIDVDSLIHLLGVSGLGLALAGLWVDNRRGGGR
;
A
#
# COMPACT_ATOMS: atom_id res chain seq x y z
N MET A 1 -31.81 0.78 -30.21
CA MET A 1 -30.34 0.69 -30.44
C MET A 1 -29.65 0.08 -29.21
N THR A 2 -29.82 -1.24 -29.01
CA THR A 2 -29.43 -1.94 -27.73
C THR A 2 -28.50 -3.13 -27.98
N GLY A 3 -27.53 -3.02 -28.84
CA GLY A 3 -26.79 -4.22 -29.18
C GLY A 3 -25.43 -4.00 -29.76
N SER A 4 -24.41 -3.67 -28.98
CA SER A 4 -23.02 -3.97 -29.39
C SER A 4 -21.96 -3.79 -28.29
N TRP A 5 -22.27 -3.16 -27.20
CA TRP A 5 -21.25 -2.90 -26.14
C TRP A 5 -20.83 -4.15 -25.35
N ARG A 6 -21.70 -5.19 -25.26
CA ARG A 6 -21.39 -6.45 -24.54
C ARG A 6 -20.37 -7.34 -25.25
N SER A 7 -20.12 -7.13 -26.53
CA SER A 7 -19.18 -7.94 -27.33
C SER A 7 -17.74 -7.46 -27.23
N VAL A 8 -17.51 -6.24 -26.72
CA VAL A 8 -16.19 -5.61 -26.65
C VAL A 8 -15.42 -6.00 -25.38
N TRP A 9 -16.14 -6.48 -24.33
CA TRP A 9 -15.49 -6.84 -23.07
C TRP A 9 -15.09 -8.30 -23.04
N PRO A 10 -13.83 -8.60 -22.62
CA PRO A 10 -13.34 -9.97 -22.57
C PRO A 10 -14.13 -10.80 -21.58
N LYS A 11 -14.57 -11.99 -22.02
CA LYS A 11 -15.29 -12.93 -21.18
C LYS A 11 -14.28 -13.68 -20.31
N GLY A 12 -14.47 -13.66 -18.98
CA GLY A 12 -13.66 -14.38 -18.00
C GLY A 12 -12.98 -13.45 -16.98
N PHE A 13 -12.68 -14.01 -15.82
CA PHE A 13 -12.07 -13.27 -14.69
C PHE A 13 -10.74 -12.63 -15.08
N GLY A 14 -9.81 -13.39 -15.64
CA GLY A 14 -8.47 -12.89 -15.97
C GLY A 14 -8.45 -11.81 -17.03
N ALA A 15 -9.32 -11.95 -18.04
CA ALA A 15 -9.42 -10.96 -19.11
C ALA A 15 -10.04 -9.64 -18.60
N GLY A 16 -11.06 -9.73 -17.74
CA GLY A 16 -11.66 -8.55 -17.08
C GLY A 16 -10.66 -7.85 -16.17
N LEU A 17 -9.92 -8.61 -15.35
CA LEU A 17 -8.87 -8.09 -14.49
C LEU A 17 -7.80 -7.34 -15.29
N MET A 18 -7.28 -7.95 -16.35
CA MET A 18 -6.24 -7.34 -17.19
C MET A 18 -6.72 -6.06 -17.90
N ALA A 19 -7.99 -6.02 -18.32
CA ALA A 19 -8.57 -4.83 -18.93
C ALA A 19 -8.65 -3.66 -17.94
N ILE A 20 -9.09 -3.92 -16.70
CA ILE A 20 -9.13 -2.92 -15.63
C ILE A 20 -7.72 -2.49 -15.24
N TYR A 21 -6.83 -3.44 -15.00
CA TYR A 21 -5.43 -3.16 -14.67
C TYR A 21 -4.77 -2.22 -15.68
N ARG A 22 -4.86 -2.53 -16.97
CA ARG A 22 -4.29 -1.67 -18.03
C ARG A 22 -4.92 -0.30 -18.08
N ARG A 23 -6.24 -0.22 -17.92
CA ARG A 23 -6.97 1.05 -17.91
C ARG A 23 -6.47 1.94 -16.77
N GLU A 24 -6.45 1.43 -15.55
CA GLU A 24 -6.01 2.16 -14.37
C GLU A 24 -4.53 2.57 -14.48
N LEU A 25 -3.66 1.64 -14.86
CA LEU A 25 -2.23 1.92 -15.02
C LEU A 25 -1.96 3.03 -16.05
N VAL A 26 -2.65 3.01 -17.19
CA VAL A 26 -2.52 4.07 -18.21
C VAL A 26 -3.08 5.39 -17.70
N GLN A 27 -4.19 5.36 -16.95
CA GLN A 27 -4.79 6.55 -16.37
C GLN A 27 -3.85 7.19 -15.35
N ASP A 28 -3.28 6.41 -14.46
CA ASP A 28 -2.34 6.87 -13.44
C ASP A 28 -1.03 7.36 -14.08
N ALA A 29 -0.50 6.63 -15.08
CA ALA A 29 0.71 7.04 -15.80
C ALA A 29 0.55 8.35 -16.60
N ARG A 30 -0.67 8.73 -16.97
CA ARG A 30 -0.98 10.02 -17.59
C ARG A 30 -1.26 11.12 -16.56
N GLY A 31 -1.48 10.76 -15.31
CA GLY A 31 -1.78 11.68 -14.23
C GLY A 31 -0.53 12.30 -13.62
N LEU A 32 -0.50 13.63 -13.47
CA LEU A 32 0.59 14.34 -12.78
C LEU A 32 0.80 13.85 -11.34
N LEU A 33 -0.25 13.38 -10.68
CA LEU A 33 -0.22 12.93 -9.28
C LEU A 33 0.71 11.73 -9.07
N ALA A 34 0.74 10.76 -9.99
CA ALA A 34 1.63 9.60 -9.86
C ALA A 34 3.10 10.02 -9.85
N TYR A 35 3.48 10.94 -10.72
CA TYR A 35 4.84 11.48 -10.77
C TYR A 35 5.18 12.31 -9.53
N LEU A 36 4.22 13.11 -9.04
CA LEU A 36 4.40 13.90 -7.83
C LEU A 36 4.62 13.00 -6.61
N PHE A 37 3.83 11.94 -6.46
CA PHE A 37 4.00 10.97 -5.38
C PHE A 37 5.33 10.21 -5.49
N ALA A 38 5.71 9.79 -6.70
CA ALA A 38 6.99 9.13 -6.92
C ALA A 38 8.18 10.05 -6.58
N ALA A 39 8.16 11.29 -7.08
CA ALA A 39 9.19 12.27 -6.78
C ALA A 39 9.25 12.61 -5.28
N SER A 40 8.09 12.79 -4.63
CA SER A 40 8.02 13.04 -3.19
C SER A 40 8.55 11.87 -2.38
N PHE A 41 8.19 10.64 -2.75
CA PHE A 41 8.70 9.44 -2.09
C PHE A 41 10.22 9.35 -2.18
N VAL A 42 10.78 9.45 -3.38
CA VAL A 42 12.23 9.39 -3.59
C VAL A 42 12.93 10.53 -2.84
N ALA A 43 12.45 11.76 -3.00
CA ALA A 43 13.08 12.91 -2.36
C ALA A 43 13.06 12.83 -0.83
N VAL A 44 11.90 12.50 -0.25
CA VAL A 44 11.74 12.46 1.22
C VAL A 44 12.45 11.25 1.82
N SER A 45 12.39 10.07 1.20
CA SER A 45 13.10 8.88 1.69
C SER A 45 14.61 9.07 1.68
N VAL A 46 15.15 9.65 0.61
CA VAL A 46 16.58 9.97 0.50
C VAL A 46 16.96 11.06 1.52
N LEU A 47 16.17 12.13 1.62
CA LEU A 47 16.43 13.21 2.60
C LEU A 47 16.45 12.67 4.03
N LEU A 48 15.49 11.83 4.41
CA LEU A 48 15.43 11.22 5.73
C LEU A 48 16.62 10.29 5.99
N ALA A 49 17.03 9.50 5.01
CA ALA A 49 18.19 8.63 5.12
C ALA A 49 19.48 9.41 5.40
N PHE A 50 19.66 10.56 4.74
CA PHE A 50 20.87 11.39 4.91
C PHE A 50 20.81 12.26 6.17
N GLN A 51 19.72 12.99 6.41
CA GLN A 51 19.64 14.01 7.44
C GLN A 51 19.29 13.44 8.83
N VAL A 52 18.45 12.43 8.87
CA VAL A 52 17.94 11.85 10.13
C VAL A 52 18.58 10.50 10.40
N GLY A 53 18.73 9.66 9.38
CA GLY A 53 19.32 8.33 9.47
C GLY A 53 20.84 8.32 9.54
N GLY A 54 21.52 9.44 9.27
CA GLY A 54 22.97 9.57 9.37
C GLY A 54 23.72 8.60 8.45
N LEU A 55 23.21 8.35 7.24
CA LEU A 55 23.72 7.34 6.31
C LEU A 55 25.25 7.43 6.09
N PHE A 56 25.80 8.65 6.05
CA PHE A 56 27.25 8.88 5.91
C PHE A 56 27.98 9.00 7.25
N GLU A 57 27.30 9.51 8.28
CA GLU A 57 27.92 9.73 9.59
C GLU A 57 28.21 8.39 10.31
N ALA A 58 27.42 7.36 10.02
CA ALA A 58 27.61 6.03 10.57
C ALA A 58 28.92 5.35 10.13
N GLY A 59 29.61 5.85 9.09
CA GLY A 59 30.85 5.28 8.57
C GLY A 59 30.72 3.84 8.06
N ARG A 60 29.48 3.40 7.82
CA ARG A 60 29.14 2.06 7.28
C ARG A 60 28.33 2.22 6.00
N ALA A 61 28.60 1.39 5.03
CA ALA A 61 27.78 1.26 3.81
C ALA A 61 26.53 0.41 4.14
N ASP A 62 25.57 0.99 4.87
CA ASP A 62 24.36 0.32 5.33
C ASP A 62 23.10 1.10 4.93
N LEU A 63 22.16 0.43 4.29
CA LEU A 63 20.89 1.01 3.85
C LEU A 63 19.77 0.91 4.90
N ALA A 64 20.03 0.37 6.10
CA ALA A 64 19.04 0.32 7.18
C ALA A 64 18.51 1.74 7.50
N ALA A 65 19.40 2.75 7.50
CA ALA A 65 19.04 4.16 7.66
C ALA A 65 18.03 4.68 6.61
N PHE A 66 17.96 4.04 5.44
CA PHE A 66 17.00 4.37 4.40
C PHE A 66 15.67 3.63 4.62
N PHE A 67 15.71 2.33 4.91
CA PHE A 67 14.52 1.50 5.00
C PHE A 67 13.70 1.72 6.28
N GLN A 68 14.32 2.12 7.40
CA GLN A 68 13.63 2.38 8.67
C GLN A 68 12.52 3.44 8.59
N PHE A 69 12.58 4.34 7.60
CA PHE A 69 11.56 5.38 7.40
C PHE A 69 10.40 4.95 6.49
N HIS A 70 10.53 3.83 5.75
CA HIS A 70 9.48 3.36 4.83
C HIS A 70 8.13 3.15 5.50
N PRO A 71 8.02 2.51 6.69
CA PRO A 71 6.72 2.36 7.36
C PRO A 71 6.02 3.70 7.58
N TRP A 72 6.75 4.72 8.02
CA TRP A 72 6.21 6.06 8.32
C TRP A 72 5.84 6.84 7.06
N LEU A 73 6.63 6.72 6.00
CA LEU A 73 6.30 7.31 4.71
C LEU A 73 5.04 6.68 4.11
N PHE A 74 4.89 5.38 4.22
CA PHE A 74 3.75 4.65 3.70
C PHE A 74 2.45 4.91 4.48
N VAL A 75 2.54 5.26 5.77
CA VAL A 75 1.36 5.72 6.54
C VAL A 75 0.65 6.89 5.85
N VAL A 76 1.39 7.77 5.19
CA VAL A 76 0.82 8.93 4.49
C VAL A 76 0.61 8.66 3.01
N LEU A 77 1.61 8.09 2.34
CA LEU A 77 1.60 7.93 0.88
C LEU A 77 0.61 6.89 0.39
N MET A 78 0.46 5.77 1.08
CA MET A 78 -0.45 4.71 0.63
C MET A 78 -1.93 5.13 0.72
N PRO A 79 -2.40 5.76 1.82
CA PRO A 79 -3.71 6.40 1.84
C PRO A 79 -3.91 7.47 0.76
N ALA A 80 -2.89 8.29 0.49
CA ALA A 80 -2.98 9.34 -0.52
C ALA A 80 -3.10 8.78 -1.95
N LEU A 81 -2.38 7.68 -2.27
CA LEU A 81 -2.49 6.99 -3.55
C LEU A 81 -3.86 6.30 -3.74
N SER A 82 -4.40 5.70 -2.67
CA SER A 82 -5.61 4.88 -2.73
C SER A 82 -6.90 5.64 -2.47
N MET A 83 -6.86 6.87 -1.91
CA MET A 83 -8.05 7.62 -1.53
C MET A 83 -9.03 7.85 -2.69
N ARG A 84 -8.55 7.91 -3.93
CA ARG A 84 -9.35 8.18 -5.13
C ARG A 84 -9.90 6.93 -5.79
N ALA A 85 -9.43 5.73 -5.41
CA ALA A 85 -9.70 4.49 -6.11
C ALA A 85 -11.20 4.20 -6.34
N TRP A 86 -12.06 4.55 -5.36
CA TRP A 86 -13.51 4.37 -5.42
C TRP A 86 -14.29 5.65 -5.07
N SER A 87 -13.74 6.51 -4.22
CA SER A 87 -14.43 7.71 -3.77
C SER A 87 -14.63 8.73 -4.89
N GLU A 88 -13.73 8.81 -5.86
CA GLU A 88 -13.87 9.65 -7.04
C GLU A 88 -15.05 9.19 -7.91
N GLU A 89 -15.11 7.89 -8.22
CA GLU A 89 -16.20 7.30 -9.01
C GLU A 89 -17.55 7.42 -8.29
N SER A 90 -17.55 7.32 -6.96
CA SER A 90 -18.74 7.55 -6.13
C SER A 90 -19.19 9.01 -6.17
N ARG A 91 -18.25 9.95 -6.16
CA ARG A 91 -18.51 11.38 -6.19
C ARG A 91 -19.02 11.85 -7.55
N THR A 92 -18.48 11.30 -8.63
CA THR A 92 -18.86 11.65 -10.02
C THR A 92 -20.07 10.87 -10.53
N GLY A 93 -20.60 9.90 -9.75
CA GLY A 93 -21.71 9.04 -10.19
C GLY A 93 -21.33 7.99 -11.23
N THR A 94 -20.03 7.88 -11.57
CA THR A 94 -19.56 6.93 -12.60
C THR A 94 -19.43 5.49 -12.06
N ILE A 95 -19.57 5.29 -10.76
CA ILE A 95 -19.51 3.96 -10.15
C ILE A 95 -20.61 3.04 -10.68
N GLU A 96 -21.82 3.55 -10.92
CA GLU A 96 -22.93 2.76 -11.49
C GLU A 96 -22.60 2.27 -12.90
N THR A 97 -21.98 3.13 -13.71
CA THR A 97 -21.51 2.78 -15.05
C THR A 97 -20.42 1.71 -14.99
N LEU A 98 -19.49 1.82 -14.03
CA LEU A 98 -18.44 0.81 -13.84
C LEU A 98 -19.02 -0.54 -13.40
N LEU A 99 -20.00 -0.52 -12.49
CA LEU A 99 -20.66 -1.73 -12.00
C LEU A 99 -21.62 -2.38 -13.00
N SER A 100 -22.05 -1.65 -14.04
CA SER A 100 -22.85 -2.20 -15.15
C SER A 100 -22.00 -2.98 -16.17
N LEU A 101 -20.68 -2.84 -16.14
CA LEU A 101 -19.78 -3.61 -16.99
C LEU A 101 -19.87 -5.12 -16.68
N PRO A 102 -19.70 -5.98 -17.70
CA PRO A 102 -19.73 -7.44 -17.52
C PRO A 102 -18.42 -7.97 -16.92
N VAL A 103 -17.97 -7.35 -15.82
CA VAL A 103 -16.76 -7.70 -15.07
C VAL A 103 -17.16 -8.02 -13.63
N SER A 104 -16.54 -9.05 -13.03
CA SER A 104 -16.79 -9.40 -11.64
C SER A 104 -16.19 -8.37 -10.67
N VAL A 105 -16.84 -8.14 -9.52
CA VAL A 105 -16.33 -7.22 -8.48
C VAL A 105 -14.91 -7.57 -8.03
N PRO A 106 -14.54 -8.84 -7.80
CA PRO A 106 -13.15 -9.18 -7.49
C PRO A 106 -12.14 -8.77 -8.58
N ALA A 107 -12.51 -8.90 -9.87
CA ALA A 107 -11.63 -8.49 -10.97
C ALA A 107 -11.47 -6.95 -11.02
N LEU A 108 -12.52 -6.19 -10.67
CA LEU A 108 -12.45 -4.74 -10.55
C LEU A 108 -11.51 -4.32 -9.41
N VAL A 109 -11.70 -4.91 -8.22
CA VAL A 109 -10.90 -4.57 -7.02
C VAL A 109 -9.43 -4.93 -7.23
N LEU A 110 -9.16 -6.16 -7.68
CA LEU A 110 -7.79 -6.62 -7.92
C LEU A 110 -7.12 -5.86 -9.06
N GLY A 111 -7.84 -5.53 -10.13
CA GLY A 111 -7.28 -4.76 -11.24
C GLY A 111 -6.81 -3.36 -10.82
N LYS A 112 -7.64 -2.66 -10.02
CA LYS A 112 -7.26 -1.35 -9.44
C LYS A 112 -6.10 -1.46 -8.45
N PHE A 113 -6.14 -2.47 -7.56
CA PHE A 113 -5.08 -2.71 -6.59
C PHE A 113 -3.74 -2.98 -7.28
N LEU A 114 -3.70 -3.89 -8.24
CA LEU A 114 -2.47 -4.24 -8.95
C LEU A 114 -1.90 -3.05 -9.74
N ALA A 115 -2.75 -2.18 -10.30
CA ALA A 115 -2.28 -0.96 -10.96
C ALA A 115 -1.58 -0.01 -9.98
N ALA A 116 -2.21 0.30 -8.84
CA ALA A 116 -1.60 1.14 -7.81
C ALA A 116 -0.33 0.48 -7.21
N TRP A 117 -0.35 -0.83 -6.99
CA TRP A 117 0.78 -1.57 -6.45
C TRP A 117 1.97 -1.63 -7.43
N THR A 118 1.69 -1.65 -8.75
CA THR A 118 2.72 -1.52 -9.79
C THR A 118 3.39 -0.14 -9.74
N LEU A 119 2.64 0.92 -9.48
CA LEU A 119 3.22 2.26 -9.29
C LEU A 119 4.17 2.29 -8.08
N VAL A 120 3.80 1.63 -6.98
CA VAL A 120 4.70 1.51 -5.82
C VAL A 120 5.96 0.73 -6.17
N ALA A 121 5.85 -0.36 -6.94
CA ALA A 121 7.02 -1.07 -7.44
C ALA A 121 7.96 -0.15 -8.25
N LEU A 122 7.40 0.68 -9.13
CA LEU A 122 8.17 1.66 -9.88
C LEU A 122 8.81 2.72 -8.98
N MET A 123 8.10 3.20 -7.95
CA MET A 123 8.66 4.13 -6.95
C MET A 123 9.85 3.52 -6.22
N LEU A 124 9.76 2.26 -5.80
CA LEU A 124 10.85 1.53 -5.16
C LEU A 124 12.03 1.32 -6.13
N ILE A 125 11.76 0.98 -7.38
CA ILE A 125 12.82 0.83 -8.41
C ILE A 125 13.54 2.17 -8.63
N LEU A 126 12.85 3.30 -8.59
CA LEU A 126 13.46 4.63 -8.71
C LEU A 126 14.44 4.97 -7.57
N THR A 127 14.40 4.25 -6.45
CA THR A 127 15.38 4.41 -5.36
C THR A 127 16.62 3.53 -5.50
N THR A 128 16.67 2.61 -6.47
CA THR A 128 17.82 1.71 -6.66
C THR A 128 19.15 2.43 -6.98
N PRO A 129 19.18 3.63 -7.60
CA PRO A 129 20.43 4.40 -7.73
C PRO A 129 21.10 4.72 -6.40
N LEU A 130 20.31 4.91 -5.31
CA LEU A 130 20.87 5.07 -3.97
C LEU A 130 21.60 3.80 -3.51
N TRP A 131 21.00 2.62 -3.72
CA TRP A 131 21.65 1.35 -3.40
C TRP A 131 22.97 1.16 -4.18
N ILE A 132 22.97 1.46 -5.48
CA ILE A 132 24.18 1.40 -6.31
C ILE A 132 25.22 2.38 -5.77
N GLY A 133 24.85 3.62 -5.48
CA GLY A 133 25.74 4.64 -4.94
C GLY A 133 26.40 4.21 -3.61
N VAL A 134 25.62 3.66 -2.67
CA VAL A 134 26.15 3.19 -1.38
C VAL A 134 27.06 1.98 -1.57
N SER A 135 26.73 1.08 -2.48
CA SER A 135 27.58 -0.11 -2.77
C SER A 135 28.94 0.21 -3.40
N LEU A 136 29.07 1.40 -4.01
CA LEU A 136 30.36 1.90 -4.51
C LEU A 136 31.22 2.49 -3.38
N LEU A 137 30.63 2.85 -2.25
CA LEU A 137 31.34 3.46 -1.11
C LEU A 137 31.86 2.41 -0.13
N GLY A 138 31.29 1.20 -0.12
CA GLY A 138 31.70 0.15 0.80
C GLY A 138 30.91 -1.17 0.63
N PRO A 139 31.25 -2.22 1.38
CA PRO A 139 30.54 -3.48 1.31
C PRO A 139 29.14 -3.34 1.90
N VAL A 140 28.13 -3.56 1.06
CA VAL A 140 26.70 -3.56 1.43
C VAL A 140 26.20 -5.00 1.53
N ASP A 141 25.36 -5.28 2.52
CA ASP A 141 24.60 -6.53 2.56
C ASP A 141 23.46 -6.48 1.52
N HIS A 142 23.73 -7.06 0.34
CA HIS A 142 22.77 -7.11 -0.76
C HIS A 142 21.55 -7.98 -0.43
N GLN A 143 21.71 -9.01 0.41
CA GLN A 143 20.61 -9.87 0.82
C GLN A 143 19.65 -9.09 1.74
N ALA A 144 20.17 -8.42 2.76
CA ALA A 144 19.36 -7.58 3.63
C ALA A 144 18.67 -6.45 2.85
N THR A 145 19.36 -5.84 1.89
CA THR A 145 18.77 -4.81 1.02
C THR A 145 17.61 -5.34 0.18
N LEU A 146 17.77 -6.50 -0.47
CA LEU A 146 16.69 -7.10 -1.28
C LEU A 146 15.49 -7.51 -0.43
N THR A 147 15.72 -8.07 0.75
CA THR A 147 14.62 -8.41 1.67
C THR A 147 13.90 -7.16 2.18
N ALA A 148 14.61 -6.08 2.46
CA ALA A 148 14.02 -4.80 2.85
C ALA A 148 13.17 -4.17 1.72
N TYR A 149 13.61 -4.25 0.46
CA TYR A 149 12.80 -3.86 -0.69
C TYR A 149 11.53 -4.72 -0.81
N LEU A 150 11.65 -6.05 -0.65
CA LEU A 150 10.50 -6.94 -0.66
C LEU A 150 9.53 -6.60 0.48
N GLY A 151 10.04 -6.41 1.69
CA GLY A 151 9.24 -6.01 2.85
C GLY A 151 8.53 -4.68 2.62
N SER A 152 9.23 -3.68 2.06
CA SER A 152 8.66 -2.38 1.70
C SER A 152 7.53 -2.52 0.67
N PHE A 153 7.71 -3.36 -0.33
CA PHE A 153 6.69 -3.63 -1.36
C PHE A 153 5.44 -4.30 -0.78
N LEU A 154 5.61 -5.28 0.10
CA LEU A 154 4.50 -5.95 0.79
C LEU A 154 3.79 -5.02 1.78
N LEU A 155 4.54 -4.26 2.56
CA LEU A 155 4.00 -3.27 3.50
C LEU A 155 3.17 -2.20 2.79
N ALA A 156 3.67 -1.69 1.65
CA ALA A 156 2.92 -0.76 0.82
C ALA A 156 1.63 -1.38 0.27
N GLY A 157 1.66 -2.67 -0.10
CA GLY A 157 0.47 -3.42 -0.51
C GLY A 157 -0.59 -3.46 0.59
N ALA A 158 -0.19 -3.71 1.85
CA ALA A 158 -1.09 -3.68 2.99
C ALA A 158 -1.71 -2.28 3.20
N GLY A 159 -0.90 -1.22 3.16
CA GLY A 159 -1.37 0.16 3.25
C GLY A 159 -2.32 0.56 2.12
N LEU A 160 -2.02 0.17 0.87
CA LEU A 160 -2.91 0.39 -0.28
C LEU A 160 -4.25 -0.34 -0.12
N ALA A 161 -4.25 -1.58 0.35
CA ALA A 161 -5.47 -2.36 0.54
C ALA A 161 -6.37 -1.76 1.62
N ILE A 162 -5.80 -1.29 2.74
CA ILE A 162 -6.51 -0.52 3.77
C ILE A 162 -7.13 0.74 3.16
N GLY A 163 -6.33 1.49 2.39
CA GLY A 163 -6.81 2.71 1.74
C GLY A 163 -7.90 2.46 0.71
N MET A 164 -7.84 1.38 -0.04
CA MET A 164 -8.90 0.98 -0.97
C MET A 164 -10.20 0.60 -0.25
N ALA A 165 -10.12 -0.09 0.90
CA ALA A 165 -11.29 -0.37 1.75
C ALA A 165 -11.93 0.93 2.25
N ALA A 166 -11.13 1.87 2.75
CA ALA A 166 -11.61 3.19 3.19
C ALA A 166 -12.22 3.99 2.03
N SER A 167 -11.61 3.94 0.84
CA SER A 167 -12.11 4.59 -0.36
C SER A 167 -13.45 4.01 -0.83
N ALA A 168 -13.63 2.70 -0.71
CA ALA A 168 -14.90 2.05 -1.03
C ALA A 168 -16.00 2.38 -0.02
N ALA A 169 -15.66 2.55 1.26
CA ALA A 169 -16.61 2.90 2.32
C ALA A 169 -17.06 4.37 2.25
N CYS A 170 -16.16 5.29 1.88
CA CYS A 170 -16.40 6.73 1.88
C CYS A 170 -16.81 7.26 0.51
N ARG A 171 -17.63 8.33 0.49
CA ARG A 171 -17.99 9.08 -0.73
C ARG A 171 -17.05 10.26 -1.00
N SER A 172 -16.33 10.71 0.01
CA SER A 172 -15.39 11.84 -0.07
C SER A 172 -13.96 11.35 -0.06
N GLN A 173 -13.12 11.89 -0.94
CA GLN A 173 -11.68 11.58 -0.98
C GLN A 173 -10.98 11.96 0.33
N VAL A 174 -11.36 13.11 0.92
CA VAL A 174 -10.78 13.59 2.19
C VAL A 174 -11.12 12.64 3.34
N MET A 175 -12.38 12.20 3.42
CA MET A 175 -12.79 11.23 4.46
C MET A 175 -12.10 9.88 4.25
N SER A 176 -11.98 9.43 3.00
CA SER A 176 -11.24 8.23 2.66
C SER A 176 -9.78 8.31 3.10
N PHE A 177 -9.12 9.44 2.80
CA PHE A 177 -7.74 9.68 3.19
C PHE A 177 -7.57 9.67 4.72
N ILE A 178 -8.39 10.42 5.45
CA ILE A 178 -8.31 10.52 6.92
C ILE A 178 -8.55 9.15 7.57
N THR A 179 -9.56 8.42 7.10
CA THR A 179 -9.86 7.07 7.62
C THR A 179 -8.72 6.10 7.36
N ALA A 180 -8.21 6.06 6.12
CA ALA A 180 -7.10 5.20 5.76
C ALA A 180 -5.82 5.55 6.52
N LEU A 181 -5.50 6.85 6.62
CA LEU A 181 -4.36 7.37 7.38
C LEU A 181 -4.46 6.95 8.85
N GLY A 182 -5.63 7.14 9.46
CA GLY A 182 -5.85 6.78 10.87
C GLY A 182 -5.66 5.29 11.12
N VAL A 183 -6.26 4.44 10.29
CA VAL A 183 -6.12 2.97 10.43
C VAL A 183 -4.68 2.54 10.20
N THR A 184 -4.03 2.99 9.13
CA THR A 184 -2.65 2.62 8.82
C THR A 184 -1.69 3.14 9.89
N PHE A 185 -1.90 4.37 10.40
CA PHE A 185 -1.11 4.94 11.48
C PHE A 185 -1.26 4.12 12.76
N LEU A 186 -2.47 3.79 13.18
CA LEU A 186 -2.71 2.99 14.39
C LEU A 186 -2.09 1.61 14.29
N MET A 187 -2.22 0.93 13.16
CA MET A 187 -1.59 -0.37 12.93
C MET A 187 -0.06 -0.27 12.91
N THR A 188 0.52 0.77 12.35
CA THR A 188 1.97 0.98 12.36
C THR A 188 2.46 1.34 13.76
N ALA A 189 1.79 2.27 14.43
CA ALA A 189 2.17 2.72 15.77
C ALA A 189 2.02 1.63 16.84
N ALA A 190 1.15 0.64 16.65
CA ALA A 190 0.95 -0.48 17.58
C ALA A 190 2.25 -1.25 17.87
N GLY A 191 3.23 -1.25 16.96
CA GLY A 191 4.55 -1.85 17.15
C GLY A 191 5.57 -0.98 17.90
N LEU A 192 5.20 0.24 18.26
CA LEU A 192 6.13 1.08 19.00
C LEU A 192 6.32 0.55 20.43
N PRO A 193 7.58 0.42 20.94
CA PRO A 193 7.85 -0.01 22.31
C PRO A 193 7.14 0.85 23.36
N LEU A 194 6.94 2.15 23.06
CA LEU A 194 6.20 3.06 23.92
C LEU A 194 4.75 2.63 24.11
N ILE A 195 4.09 2.19 23.04
CA ILE A 195 2.70 1.72 23.09
C ILE A 195 2.61 0.45 23.95
N ALA A 196 3.49 -0.53 23.68
CA ALA A 196 3.54 -1.77 24.46
C ALA A 196 3.78 -1.50 25.96
N SER A 197 4.76 -0.66 26.31
CA SER A 197 5.08 -0.33 27.71
C SER A 197 3.97 0.44 28.42
N THR A 198 3.20 1.27 27.70
CA THR A 198 2.08 2.04 28.27
C THR A 198 0.82 1.17 28.44
N LEU A 199 0.55 0.26 27.52
CA LEU A 199 -0.64 -0.59 27.57
C LEU A 199 -0.49 -1.78 28.53
N MET A 200 0.73 -2.31 28.68
CA MET A 200 0.97 -3.49 29.52
C MET A 200 0.44 -3.35 30.96
N PRO A 201 0.68 -2.24 31.69
CA PRO A 201 0.17 -2.07 33.05
C PRO A 201 -1.37 -1.85 33.11
N ILE A 202 -1.99 -1.43 32.01
CA ILE A 202 -3.44 -1.10 31.94
C ILE A 202 -4.26 -2.31 31.51
N LEU A 203 -3.84 -3.00 30.43
CA LEU A 203 -4.60 -4.05 29.75
C LEU A 203 -4.07 -5.46 30.06
N GLY A 204 -2.90 -5.58 30.69
CA GLY A 204 -2.22 -6.84 30.91
C GLY A 204 -1.49 -7.37 29.68
N THR A 205 -0.71 -8.44 29.88
CA THR A 205 0.19 -8.99 28.84
C THR A 205 -0.53 -9.53 27.62
N SER A 206 -1.63 -10.27 27.82
CA SER A 206 -2.36 -10.92 26.71
C SER A 206 -3.03 -9.91 25.76
N ALA A 207 -3.70 -8.89 26.30
CA ALA A 207 -4.35 -7.86 25.49
C ALA A 207 -3.32 -6.99 24.77
N THR A 208 -2.22 -6.64 25.44
CA THR A 208 -1.13 -5.89 24.81
C THR A 208 -0.49 -6.69 23.67
N ALA A 209 -0.23 -7.99 23.87
CA ALA A 209 0.28 -8.87 22.83
C ALA A 209 -0.66 -8.95 21.62
N ALA A 210 -1.99 -9.02 21.83
CA ALA A 210 -2.97 -9.01 20.75
C ALA A 210 -2.97 -7.68 19.97
N ILE A 211 -2.77 -6.54 20.64
CA ILE A 211 -2.69 -5.23 19.98
C ILE A 211 -1.39 -5.10 19.18
N THR A 212 -0.26 -5.51 19.75
CA THR A 212 1.02 -5.42 19.05
C THR A 212 1.12 -6.41 17.89
N SER A 213 0.43 -7.56 17.95
CA SER A 213 0.44 -8.55 16.87
C SER A 213 -0.20 -8.06 15.56
N ILE A 214 -1.01 -7.00 15.58
CA ILE A 214 -1.55 -6.39 14.35
C ILE A 214 -0.61 -5.34 13.75
N SER A 215 0.58 -5.15 14.34
CA SER A 215 1.53 -4.11 13.95
C SER A 215 2.12 -4.34 12.56
N LEU A 216 1.98 -3.35 11.69
CA LEU A 216 2.67 -3.33 10.40
C LEU A 216 4.17 -3.06 10.56
N LEU A 217 4.57 -2.32 11.62
CA LEU A 217 5.97 -2.01 11.92
C LEU A 217 6.73 -3.27 12.31
N ASP A 218 6.17 -4.08 13.23
CA ASP A 218 6.80 -5.33 13.67
C ASP A 218 6.89 -6.35 12.54
N ALA A 219 5.84 -6.46 11.71
CA ALA A 219 5.84 -7.31 10.53
C ALA A 219 6.92 -6.90 9.51
N TYR A 220 7.25 -5.62 9.43
CA TYR A 220 8.28 -5.11 8.53
C TYR A 220 9.71 -5.29 9.10
N ALA A 221 9.89 -5.21 10.41
CA ALA A 221 11.19 -5.19 11.07
C ALA A 221 12.09 -6.41 10.77
N GLY A 222 11.50 -7.57 10.47
CA GLY A 222 12.24 -8.76 10.04
C GLY A 222 12.89 -8.55 8.67
N PHE A 223 12.13 -8.03 7.72
CA PHE A 223 12.59 -7.77 6.36
C PHE A 223 13.72 -6.74 6.32
N GLU A 224 13.63 -5.68 7.13
CA GLU A 224 14.69 -4.67 7.25
C GLU A 224 16.03 -5.27 7.70
N ARG A 225 15.99 -6.28 8.56
CA ARG A 225 17.18 -6.99 9.06
C ARG A 225 17.69 -8.12 8.16
N GLY A 226 17.09 -8.29 6.97
CA GLY A 226 17.48 -9.34 6.04
C GLY A 226 16.83 -10.71 6.30
N VAL A 227 15.82 -10.78 7.16
CA VAL A 227 15.14 -12.04 7.52
C VAL A 227 13.73 -12.04 6.92
N ILE A 228 13.43 -13.10 6.16
CA ILE A 228 12.07 -13.37 5.68
C ILE A 228 11.41 -14.29 6.69
N ASP A 229 10.62 -13.73 7.57
CA ASP A 229 9.80 -14.48 8.51
C ASP A 229 8.44 -14.80 7.88
N VAL A 230 8.02 -16.07 7.99
CA VAL A 230 6.76 -16.56 7.43
C VAL A 230 5.56 -15.88 8.09
N ASP A 231 5.62 -15.64 9.39
CA ASP A 231 4.55 -14.97 10.13
C ASP A 231 4.37 -13.54 9.66
N SER A 232 5.46 -12.81 9.45
CA SER A 232 5.46 -11.45 8.89
C SER A 232 4.91 -11.41 7.47
N LEU A 233 5.27 -12.40 6.64
CA LEU A 233 4.76 -12.52 5.27
C LEU A 233 3.24 -12.78 5.27
N ILE A 234 2.78 -13.73 6.08
CA ILE A 234 1.36 -14.06 6.23
C ILE A 234 0.59 -12.85 6.76
N HIS A 235 1.16 -12.10 7.72
CA HIS A 235 0.53 -10.91 8.29
C HIS A 235 0.31 -9.83 7.22
N LEU A 236 1.35 -9.43 6.48
CA LEU A 236 1.24 -8.38 5.45
C LEU A 236 0.31 -8.77 4.31
N LEU A 237 0.38 -10.03 3.85
CA LEU A 237 -0.54 -10.56 2.83
C LEU A 237 -1.96 -10.70 3.37
N GLY A 238 -2.13 -11.10 4.63
CA GLY A 238 -3.41 -11.21 5.31
C GLY A 238 -4.12 -9.86 5.43
N VAL A 239 -3.40 -8.82 5.87
CA VAL A 239 -3.92 -7.45 5.91
C VAL A 239 -4.32 -6.96 4.52
N SER A 240 -3.48 -7.24 3.51
CA SER A 240 -3.78 -6.90 2.11
C SER A 240 -5.05 -7.62 1.64
N GLY A 241 -5.15 -8.92 1.88
CA GLY A 241 -6.32 -9.73 1.52
C GLY A 241 -7.60 -9.27 2.21
N LEU A 242 -7.53 -8.98 3.51
CA LEU A 242 -8.65 -8.46 4.30
C LEU A 242 -9.12 -7.10 3.78
N GLY A 243 -8.19 -6.17 3.53
CA GLY A 243 -8.51 -4.86 2.98
C GLY A 243 -9.21 -4.95 1.63
N LEU A 244 -8.70 -5.80 0.72
CA LEU A 244 -9.32 -6.03 -0.59
C LEU A 244 -10.69 -6.71 -0.50
N ALA A 245 -10.86 -7.66 0.43
CA ALA A 245 -12.15 -8.30 0.68
C ALA A 245 -13.18 -7.28 1.18
N LEU A 246 -12.81 -6.42 2.13
CA LEU A 246 -13.65 -5.33 2.62
C LEU A 246 -14.01 -4.35 1.50
N ALA A 247 -13.04 -3.95 0.67
CA ALA A 247 -13.32 -3.11 -0.49
C ALA A 247 -14.33 -3.77 -1.42
N GLY A 248 -14.17 -5.07 -1.70
CA GLY A 248 -15.09 -5.85 -2.53
C GLY A 248 -16.51 -5.90 -1.96
N LEU A 249 -16.64 -6.13 -0.66
CA LEU A 249 -17.94 -6.15 0.03
C LEU A 249 -18.66 -4.79 -0.06
N TRP A 250 -17.95 -3.68 0.17
CA TRP A 250 -18.53 -2.35 0.05
C TRP A 250 -18.97 -2.01 -1.37
N VAL A 251 -18.18 -2.40 -2.38
CA VAL A 251 -18.49 -2.19 -3.79
C VAL A 251 -19.68 -3.05 -4.22
N ASP A 252 -19.75 -4.31 -3.78
CA ASP A 252 -20.86 -5.22 -4.12
C ASP A 252 -22.18 -4.77 -3.49
N ASN A 253 -22.16 -4.32 -2.24
CA ASN A 253 -23.34 -3.75 -1.58
C ASN A 253 -23.92 -2.55 -2.36
N ARG A 254 -23.09 -1.75 -3.01
CA ARG A 254 -23.56 -0.65 -3.87
C ARG A 254 -24.20 -1.15 -5.16
N ARG A 255 -23.76 -2.31 -5.68
CA ARG A 255 -24.35 -2.98 -6.84
C ARG A 255 -25.76 -3.51 -6.54
N GLY A 256 -25.99 -3.99 -5.30
CA GLY A 256 -27.28 -4.52 -4.85
C GLY A 256 -28.30 -3.46 -4.43
N GLY A 257 -27.86 -2.30 -3.93
CA GLY A 257 -28.72 -1.23 -3.41
C GLY A 257 -29.41 -0.36 -4.47
N GLY A 258 -29.11 -0.57 -5.75
CA GLY A 258 -29.75 0.11 -6.90
C GLY A 258 -30.97 -0.63 -7.48
N ARG A 259 -31.53 -1.63 -6.77
CA ARG A 259 -32.76 -2.34 -7.16
C ARG A 259 -33.94 -1.88 -6.33
#